data_9cfedfa4a631e3c50f90a06788e6d315
#
_entry.id   9cfedfa4a631e3c50f90a06788e6d315
#
_cell.length_a   1.000
_cell.length_b   1.000
_cell.length_c   1.000
_cell.angle_alpha   90.00
_cell.angle_beta   90.00
_cell.angle_gamma   90.00
#
_symmetry.space_group_name_H-M   'P 1'
#
loop_
_entity.id
_entity.type
_entity.pdbx_description
1 polymer ?
#
loop_
_entity_poly.entity_id
_entity_poly.type
_entity_poly.pdbx_seq_one_letter_code
_entity_poly.pdbx_strand_id
1 'polypeptide(L)'
;NPTVGATFFFDEMFHMNDDLFDMVKLRASYSVVGNDIPAYYSRPVATLSKLTITLPTVMPFTDWKPEKTFSIEAGFDLAMLHNRLRTEFTFYKANTKNQYFQVSAPVASGYSKRNINAGNVENLGIEASVSYRLDFNHDWSWTPGINFNYN
;
A
#
# COMPACT_ATOMS: atom_id res chain seq x y z
N ASN A 1 -13.41 5.86 -2.85
CA ASN A 1 -12.25 5.33 -2.11
C ASN A 1 -12.46 5.63 -0.62
N PRO A 2 -13.27 4.83 0.10
CA PRO A 2 -13.46 5.03 1.52
C PRO A 2 -12.21 4.62 2.30
N THR A 3 -11.87 5.42 3.32
CA THR A 3 -10.83 5.13 4.29
C THR A 3 -11.35 5.46 5.68
N VAL A 4 -11.12 4.57 6.61
CA VAL A 4 -11.45 4.73 8.03
C VAL A 4 -10.21 4.38 8.83
N GLY A 5 -9.89 5.20 9.83
CA GLY A 5 -8.77 4.97 10.73
C GLY A 5 -9.12 5.41 12.14
N ALA A 6 -8.45 4.79 13.10
CA ALA A 6 -8.53 5.12 14.52
C ALA A 6 -7.14 5.15 15.13
N THR A 7 -6.96 6.07 16.05
CA THR A 7 -5.74 6.19 16.87
C THR A 7 -6.15 6.32 18.32
N PHE A 8 -5.50 5.56 19.19
CA PHE A 8 -5.74 5.55 20.63
C PHE A 8 -4.45 5.85 21.35
N PHE A 9 -4.48 6.79 22.28
CA PHE A 9 -3.40 7.13 23.18
C PHE A 9 -3.69 6.47 24.55
N PHE A 10 -3.00 5.37 24.81
CA PHE A 10 -3.24 4.57 26.01
C PHE A 10 -2.63 5.18 27.27
N ASP A 11 -1.53 5.89 27.12
CA ASP A 11 -0.87 6.64 28.20
C ASP A 11 -1.84 7.65 28.82
N GLU A 12 -2.53 8.45 27.97
CA GLU A 12 -3.53 9.42 28.44
C GLU A 12 -4.78 8.74 29.01
N MET A 13 -5.25 7.66 28.36
CA MET A 13 -6.51 7.01 28.74
C MET A 13 -6.42 6.26 30.08
N PHE A 14 -5.29 5.63 30.36
CA PHE A 14 -5.11 4.81 31.57
C PHE A 14 -4.24 5.47 32.63
N HIS A 15 -3.85 6.71 32.48
CA HIS A 15 -2.97 7.45 33.40
C HIS A 15 -1.75 6.59 33.77
N MET A 16 -1.06 6.08 32.73
CA MET A 16 0.10 5.21 32.91
C MET A 16 1.23 5.98 33.59
N ASN A 17 2.12 5.25 34.24
CA ASN A 17 3.19 5.85 35.00
C ASN A 17 4.15 6.64 34.11
N ASP A 18 4.15 7.96 34.25
CA ASP A 18 4.91 8.92 33.45
C ASP A 18 6.44 8.74 33.54
N ASP A 19 6.91 8.00 34.57
CA ASP A 19 8.35 7.73 34.74
C ASP A 19 8.91 6.72 33.73
N LEU A 20 8.06 5.84 33.17
CA LEU A 20 8.50 4.78 32.28
C LEU A 20 7.99 4.95 30.84
N PHE A 21 6.70 5.29 30.71
CA PHE A 21 6.03 5.42 29.41
C PHE A 21 5.72 6.89 29.12
N ASP A 22 6.36 7.45 28.11
CA ASP A 22 6.11 8.82 27.65
C ASP A 22 4.99 8.87 26.60
N MET A 23 4.80 7.78 25.85
CA MET A 23 3.73 7.64 24.88
C MET A 23 3.47 6.18 24.56
N VAL A 24 2.20 5.79 24.58
CA VAL A 24 1.72 4.49 24.10
C VAL A 24 0.58 4.74 23.13
N LYS A 25 0.86 4.64 21.83
CA LYS A 25 -0.12 4.94 20.78
C LYS A 25 -0.39 3.68 19.96
N LEU A 26 -1.66 3.32 19.82
CA LEU A 26 -2.14 2.32 18.87
C LEU A 26 -2.80 2.99 17.68
N ARG A 27 -2.58 2.45 16.49
CA ARG A 27 -3.20 2.91 15.26
C ARG A 27 -3.74 1.73 14.46
N ALA A 28 -4.89 1.93 13.84
CA ALA A 28 -5.47 0.97 12.92
C ALA A 28 -6.17 1.73 11.78
N SER A 29 -6.02 1.24 10.57
CA SER A 29 -6.71 1.79 9.41
C SER A 29 -7.22 0.70 8.49
N TYR A 30 -8.31 1.01 7.80
CA TYR A 30 -8.87 0.21 6.73
C TYR A 30 -9.17 1.13 5.55
N SER A 31 -8.75 0.74 4.36
CA SER A 31 -9.00 1.50 3.15
C SER A 31 -9.43 0.60 1.99
N VAL A 32 -10.27 1.17 1.12
CA VAL A 32 -10.65 0.56 -0.16
C VAL A 32 -10.36 1.56 -1.26
N VAL A 33 -9.45 1.20 -2.14
CA VAL A 33 -9.05 2.03 -3.28
C VAL A 33 -9.48 1.33 -4.57
N GLY A 34 -10.25 2.03 -5.40
CA GLY A 34 -10.60 1.59 -6.75
C GLY A 34 -9.70 2.26 -7.77
N ASN A 35 -9.24 1.50 -8.74
CA ASN A 35 -8.50 1.99 -9.90
C ASN A 35 -9.24 1.59 -11.17
N ASP A 36 -9.39 2.55 -12.08
CA ASP A 36 -10.08 2.32 -13.35
C ASP A 36 -9.08 1.93 -14.46
N ILE A 37 -9.58 1.39 -15.55
CA ILE A 37 -8.76 1.06 -16.71
C ILE A 37 -8.42 2.31 -17.51
N PRO A 38 -7.29 2.32 -18.23
CA PRO A 38 -6.95 3.42 -19.14
C PRO A 38 -8.01 3.61 -20.23
N ALA A 39 -8.16 4.86 -20.66
CA ALA A 39 -9.06 5.20 -21.75
C ALA A 39 -8.76 4.37 -23.01
N TYR A 40 -9.80 4.08 -23.79
CA TYR A 40 -9.75 3.30 -25.05
C TYR A 40 -9.45 1.80 -24.92
N TYR A 41 -9.24 1.23 -23.72
CA TYR A 41 -9.10 -0.22 -23.56
C TYR A 41 -10.40 -0.97 -23.91
N SER A 42 -11.54 -0.38 -23.59
CA SER A 42 -12.86 -0.95 -23.93
C SER A 42 -13.21 -0.75 -25.41
N ARG A 43 -12.70 0.31 -26.04
CA ARG A 43 -12.97 0.68 -27.44
C ARG A 43 -11.68 1.11 -28.13
N PRO A 44 -10.82 0.17 -28.54
CA PRO A 44 -9.62 0.50 -29.29
C PRO A 44 -9.98 1.19 -30.61
N VAL A 45 -9.26 2.25 -30.93
CA VAL A 45 -9.48 3.02 -32.17
C VAL A 45 -8.43 2.71 -33.20
N ALA A 46 -8.84 2.68 -34.49
CA ALA A 46 -7.90 2.65 -35.58
C ALA A 46 -7.24 4.02 -35.77
N THR A 47 -5.98 4.05 -36.10
CA THR A 47 -5.26 5.30 -36.39
C THR A 47 -5.04 5.47 -37.88
N LEU A 48 -5.29 6.67 -38.37
CA LEU A 48 -5.00 7.07 -39.76
C LEU A 48 -3.74 7.94 -39.78
N SER A 49 -2.70 7.48 -40.44
CA SER A 49 -1.48 8.25 -40.65
C SER A 49 -1.01 8.13 -42.07
N LYS A 50 -0.82 9.28 -42.76
CA LYS A 50 -0.33 9.37 -44.16
C LYS A 50 -1.02 8.37 -45.09
N LEU A 51 -2.36 8.34 -45.09
CA LEU A 51 -3.19 7.43 -45.92
C LEU A 51 -3.09 5.94 -45.55
N THR A 52 -2.42 5.58 -44.45
CA THR A 52 -2.37 4.22 -43.94
C THR A 52 -3.29 4.08 -42.72
N ILE A 53 -4.21 3.13 -42.78
CA ILE A 53 -5.07 2.77 -41.64
C ILE A 53 -4.38 1.67 -40.88
N THR A 54 -4.04 1.95 -39.62
CA THR A 54 -3.53 0.94 -38.69
C THR A 54 -4.65 0.47 -37.78
N LEU A 55 -4.98 -0.82 -37.86
CA LEU A 55 -5.99 -1.45 -37.01
C LEU A 55 -5.42 -1.72 -35.63
N PRO A 56 -6.26 -1.70 -34.58
CA PRO A 56 -5.82 -2.05 -33.24
C PRO A 56 -5.43 -3.53 -33.18
N THR A 57 -4.29 -3.81 -32.57
CA THR A 57 -3.77 -5.17 -32.38
C THR A 57 -4.22 -5.80 -31.07
N VAL A 58 -4.83 -5.00 -30.18
CA VAL A 58 -5.36 -5.43 -28.89
C VAL A 58 -6.87 -5.60 -28.99
N MET A 59 -7.36 -6.76 -28.56
CA MET A 59 -8.79 -7.06 -28.54
C MET A 59 -9.54 -6.11 -27.59
N PRO A 60 -10.74 -5.61 -27.99
CA PRO A 60 -11.59 -4.82 -27.10
C PRO A 60 -11.83 -5.53 -25.76
N PHE A 61 -11.74 -4.78 -24.66
CA PHE A 61 -11.99 -5.29 -23.31
C PHE A 61 -13.38 -4.87 -22.84
N THR A 62 -14.41 -5.71 -23.12
CA THR A 62 -15.82 -5.39 -22.93
C THR A 62 -16.33 -5.74 -21.52
N ASP A 63 -15.79 -6.79 -20.90
CA ASP A 63 -16.24 -7.30 -19.58
C ASP A 63 -15.29 -6.88 -18.46
N TRP A 64 -14.74 -5.68 -18.55
CA TRP A 64 -13.82 -5.17 -17.56
C TRP A 64 -14.50 -4.91 -16.21
N LYS A 65 -13.74 -5.14 -15.15
CA LYS A 65 -14.10 -4.77 -13.78
C LYS A 65 -13.01 -3.87 -13.22
N PRO A 66 -13.37 -2.80 -12.49
CA PRO A 66 -12.38 -1.95 -11.87
C PRO A 66 -11.54 -2.75 -10.86
N GLU A 67 -10.26 -2.48 -10.83
CA GLU A 67 -9.38 -2.99 -9.79
C GLU A 67 -9.81 -2.43 -8.44
N LYS A 68 -9.75 -3.25 -7.40
CA LYS A 68 -10.03 -2.84 -6.02
C LYS A 68 -8.97 -3.37 -5.10
N THR A 69 -8.32 -2.45 -4.41
CA THR A 69 -7.36 -2.77 -3.35
C THR A 69 -8.01 -2.54 -2.00
N PHE A 70 -8.02 -3.59 -1.19
CA PHE A 70 -8.45 -3.58 0.19
C PHE A 70 -7.20 -3.61 1.06
N SER A 71 -7.01 -2.62 1.92
CA SER A 71 -5.84 -2.52 2.79
C SER A 71 -6.25 -2.43 4.24
N ILE A 72 -5.57 -3.20 5.08
CA ILE A 72 -5.63 -3.12 6.53
C ILE A 72 -4.23 -2.82 7.02
N GLU A 73 -4.13 -1.85 7.90
CA GLU A 73 -2.89 -1.51 8.59
C GLU A 73 -3.17 -1.39 10.08
N ALA A 74 -2.31 -1.98 10.91
CA ALA A 74 -2.34 -1.86 12.35
C ALA A 74 -0.92 -1.69 12.88
N GLY A 75 -0.74 -0.82 13.86
CA GLY A 75 0.57 -0.56 14.42
C GLY A 75 0.50 0.02 15.82
N PHE A 76 1.65 0.02 16.48
CA PHE A 76 1.82 0.72 17.73
C PHE A 76 3.12 1.52 17.72
N ASP A 77 3.09 2.64 18.39
CA ASP A 77 4.24 3.51 18.60
C ASP A 77 4.44 3.68 20.12
N LEU A 78 5.65 3.39 20.58
CA LEU A 78 6.03 3.51 21.99
C LEU A 78 7.16 4.52 22.14
N ALA A 79 7.05 5.40 23.12
CA ALA A 79 8.14 6.21 23.61
C ALA A 79 8.29 5.96 25.11
N MET A 80 9.51 5.70 25.54
CA MET A 80 9.85 5.31 26.92
C MET A 80 11.13 6.01 27.37
N LEU A 81 11.35 5.99 28.70
CA LEU A 81 12.58 6.46 29.33
C LEU A 81 12.89 7.95 28.99
N HIS A 82 11.90 8.82 29.17
CA HIS A 82 12.00 10.25 28.85
C HIS A 82 12.30 10.47 27.37
N ASN A 83 11.54 9.77 26.49
CA ASN A 83 11.68 9.79 25.05
C ASN A 83 13.06 9.32 24.50
N ARG A 84 13.83 8.60 25.32
CA ARG A 84 15.12 8.04 24.89
C ARG A 84 14.94 6.78 24.06
N LEU A 85 14.01 5.90 24.44
CA LEU A 85 13.69 4.69 23.69
C LEU A 85 12.42 4.93 22.86
N ARG A 86 12.52 4.77 21.55
CA ARG A 86 11.37 4.81 20.64
C ARG A 86 11.29 3.52 19.86
N THR A 87 10.09 2.96 19.80
CA THR A 87 9.80 1.74 19.08
C THR A 87 8.52 1.93 18.28
N GLU A 88 8.57 1.57 17.02
CA GLU A 88 7.42 1.57 16.12
C GLU A 88 7.28 0.18 15.53
N PHE A 89 6.04 -0.28 15.43
CA PHE A 89 5.70 -1.53 14.80
C PHE A 89 4.48 -1.34 13.92
N THR A 90 4.55 -1.84 12.70
CA THR A 90 3.45 -1.81 11.74
C THR A 90 3.26 -3.17 11.09
N PHE A 91 2.05 -3.63 11.08
CA PHE A 91 1.57 -4.75 10.29
C PHE A 91 0.69 -4.19 9.17
N TYR A 92 0.87 -4.66 7.94
CA TYR A 92 0.00 -4.30 6.84
C TYR A 92 -0.38 -5.52 6.00
N LYS A 93 -1.58 -5.47 5.45
CA LYS A 93 -2.08 -6.42 4.48
C LYS A 93 -2.88 -5.67 3.42
N ALA A 94 -2.47 -5.81 2.17
CA ALA A 94 -3.17 -5.27 1.01
C ALA A 94 -3.56 -6.41 0.06
N ASN A 95 -4.81 -6.41 -0.40
CA ASN A 95 -5.32 -7.37 -1.35
C ASN A 95 -5.95 -6.65 -2.54
N THR A 96 -5.35 -6.78 -3.72
CA THR A 96 -5.83 -6.20 -4.98
C THR A 96 -6.58 -7.26 -5.78
N LYS A 97 -7.87 -7.03 -6.01
CA LYS A 97 -8.75 -7.89 -6.80
C LYS A 97 -9.02 -7.31 -8.17
N ASN A 98 -9.34 -8.20 -9.12
CA ASN A 98 -9.67 -7.86 -10.52
C ASN A 98 -8.54 -7.11 -11.24
N GLN A 99 -7.28 -7.34 -10.86
CA GLN A 99 -6.16 -6.77 -11.57
C GLN A 99 -6.21 -7.17 -13.05
N TYR A 100 -5.99 -6.22 -13.95
CA TYR A 100 -5.99 -6.53 -15.36
C TYR A 100 -4.59 -6.86 -15.87
N PHE A 101 -4.54 -7.84 -16.75
CA PHE A 101 -3.31 -8.26 -17.43
C PHE A 101 -3.52 -8.32 -18.91
N GLN A 102 -2.45 -8.02 -19.65
CA GLN A 102 -2.42 -8.21 -21.09
C GLN A 102 -1.78 -9.56 -21.41
N VAL A 103 -2.55 -10.43 -22.04
CA VAL A 103 -2.12 -11.77 -22.45
C VAL A 103 -2.19 -11.91 -23.98
N SER A 104 -1.50 -12.90 -24.53
CA SER A 104 -1.57 -13.21 -25.96
C SER A 104 -2.99 -13.64 -26.33
N ALA A 105 -3.47 -13.18 -27.47
CA ALA A 105 -4.72 -13.62 -28.06
C ALA A 105 -4.49 -14.77 -29.06
N PRO A 106 -5.48 -15.68 -29.25
CA PRO A 106 -5.41 -16.69 -30.30
C PRO A 106 -5.29 -16.02 -31.68
N VAL A 107 -4.40 -16.52 -32.54
CA VAL A 107 -4.18 -15.95 -33.89
C VAL A 107 -5.46 -15.88 -34.71
N ALA A 108 -6.35 -16.85 -34.55
CA ALA A 108 -7.67 -16.88 -35.23
C ALA A 108 -8.59 -15.71 -34.85
N SER A 109 -8.32 -14.97 -33.76
CA SER A 109 -9.11 -13.80 -33.37
C SER A 109 -8.80 -12.55 -34.20
N GLY A 110 -7.73 -12.53 -34.97
CA GLY A 110 -7.24 -11.35 -35.67
C GLY A 110 -6.53 -10.33 -34.77
N TYR A 111 -6.39 -10.60 -33.47
CA TYR A 111 -5.67 -9.76 -32.50
C TYR A 111 -4.42 -10.47 -32.00
N SER A 112 -3.40 -9.71 -31.63
CA SER A 112 -2.19 -10.26 -31.03
C SER A 112 -2.27 -10.38 -29.52
N LYS A 113 -3.08 -9.53 -28.87
CA LYS A 113 -3.20 -9.42 -27.43
C LYS A 113 -4.64 -9.21 -27.00
N ARG A 114 -4.94 -9.61 -25.77
CA ARG A 114 -6.22 -9.31 -25.10
C ARG A 114 -5.97 -8.95 -23.64
N ASN A 115 -6.82 -8.11 -23.08
CA ASN A 115 -6.81 -7.80 -21.65
C ASN A 115 -7.82 -8.68 -20.92
N ILE A 116 -7.46 -9.12 -19.72
CA ILE A 116 -8.33 -9.91 -18.84
C ILE A 116 -8.22 -9.40 -17.41
N ASN A 117 -9.31 -9.44 -16.66
CA ASN A 117 -9.29 -9.30 -15.19
C ASN A 117 -9.05 -10.68 -14.57
N ALA A 118 -7.82 -10.96 -14.15
CA ALA A 118 -7.45 -12.29 -13.66
C ALA A 118 -6.57 -12.26 -12.40
N GLY A 119 -6.30 -11.07 -11.84
CA GLY A 119 -5.40 -10.93 -10.71
C GLY A 119 -6.11 -10.89 -9.38
N ASN A 120 -5.61 -11.67 -8.43
CA ASN A 120 -5.79 -11.46 -7.00
C ASN A 120 -4.40 -11.47 -6.38
N VAL A 121 -3.88 -10.29 -6.08
CA VAL A 121 -2.53 -10.10 -5.54
C VAL A 121 -2.64 -9.69 -4.09
N GLU A 122 -2.03 -10.46 -3.22
CA GLU A 122 -1.94 -10.17 -1.80
C GLU A 122 -0.50 -9.74 -1.46
N ASN A 123 -0.40 -8.64 -0.74
CA ASN A 123 0.83 -8.13 -0.17
C ASN A 123 0.64 -8.04 1.35
N LEU A 124 1.50 -8.72 2.09
CA LEU A 124 1.45 -8.84 3.53
C LEU A 124 2.84 -8.57 4.08
N GLY A 125 2.96 -7.69 5.07
CA GLY A 125 4.27 -7.43 5.65
C GLY A 125 4.20 -6.88 7.07
N ILE A 126 5.39 -6.85 7.67
CA ILE A 126 5.63 -6.25 8.97
C ILE A 126 6.84 -5.32 8.87
N GLU A 127 6.75 -4.21 9.57
CA GLU A 127 7.83 -3.24 9.73
C GLU A 127 8.02 -2.97 11.22
N ALA A 128 9.26 -2.92 11.63
CA ALA A 128 9.62 -2.58 13.00
C ALA A 128 10.82 -1.66 13.02
N SER A 129 10.78 -0.65 13.87
CA SER A 129 11.91 0.23 14.13
C SER A 129 12.13 0.37 15.63
N VAL A 130 13.39 0.41 16.04
CA VAL A 130 13.80 0.68 17.40
C VAL A 130 14.94 1.66 17.36
N SER A 131 14.88 2.73 18.15
CA SER A 131 15.95 3.70 18.31
C SER A 131 16.14 4.07 19.77
N TYR A 132 17.37 4.33 20.15
CA TYR A 132 17.72 4.73 21.50
C TYR A 132 18.65 5.93 21.50
N ARG A 133 18.26 6.99 22.21
CA ARG A 133 19.05 8.21 22.34
C ARG A 133 19.98 8.14 23.55
N LEU A 134 21.26 8.28 23.28
CA LEU A 134 22.34 8.41 24.26
C LEU A 134 22.80 9.86 24.30
N ASP A 135 22.67 10.50 25.45
CA ASP A 135 23.18 11.86 25.68
C ASP A 135 24.49 11.74 26.47
N PHE A 136 25.62 12.13 25.85
CA PHE A 136 26.94 12.05 26.49
C PHE A 136 27.27 13.34 27.24
N ASN A 137 26.95 14.51 26.63
CA ASN A 137 27.19 15.85 27.20
C ASN A 137 26.13 16.82 26.65
N HIS A 138 26.16 18.09 27.07
CA HIS A 138 25.27 19.14 26.55
C HIS A 138 25.31 19.29 25.02
N ASP A 139 26.45 18.99 24.39
CA ASP A 139 26.68 19.24 22.97
C ASP A 139 26.67 17.98 22.11
N TRP A 140 26.69 16.79 22.73
CA TRP A 140 26.79 15.52 21.99
C TRP A 140 25.71 14.54 22.38
N SER A 141 24.92 14.13 21.41
CA SER A 141 23.98 13.01 21.51
C SER A 141 24.14 12.06 20.33
N TRP A 142 23.91 10.79 20.57
CA TRP A 142 23.92 9.75 19.53
C TRP A 142 22.64 8.93 19.60
N THR A 143 21.99 8.73 18.47
CA THR A 143 20.73 7.97 18.38
C THR A 143 20.89 6.80 17.43
N PRO A 144 21.47 5.66 17.88
CA PRO A 144 21.46 4.44 17.09
C PRO A 144 20.04 3.93 16.89
N GLY A 145 19.77 3.34 15.73
CA GLY A 145 18.49 2.73 15.41
C GLY A 145 18.66 1.52 14.51
N ILE A 146 17.71 0.60 14.63
CA ILE A 146 17.59 -0.60 13.80
C ILE A 146 16.21 -0.60 13.17
N ASN A 147 16.15 -0.81 11.86
CA ASN A 147 14.92 -0.99 11.13
C ASN A 147 14.88 -2.41 10.58
N PHE A 148 13.75 -3.06 10.74
CA PHE A 148 13.45 -4.38 10.22
C PHE A 148 12.20 -4.30 9.36
N ASN A 149 12.25 -4.90 8.19
CA ASN A 149 11.08 -5.03 7.34
C ASN A 149 11.06 -6.45 6.74
N TYR A 150 9.86 -7.02 6.65
CA TYR A 150 9.60 -8.30 6.04
C TYR A 150 8.29 -8.22 5.23
N ASN A 151 8.39 -8.67 3.95
CA ASN A 151 7.29 -8.67 2.99
C ASN A 151 7.16 -10.03 2.32
#